data_e51e412bf5f7d83c1e9bafca8d20ed9d
#
_entry.id   e51e412bf5f7d83c1e9bafca8d20ed9d
#
_cell.length_a   1.000
_cell.length_b   1.000
_cell.length_c   1.000
_cell.angle_alpha   90.00
_cell.angle_beta   90.00
_cell.angle_gamma   90.00
#
_symmetry.space_group_name_H-M   'P 1'
#
loop_
_entity.id
_entity.type
_entity.pdbx_description
1 polymer ?
#
loop_
_entity_poly.entity_id
_entity_poly.type
_entity_poly.pdbx_seq_one_letter_code
_entity_poly.pdbx_strand_id
1 'polypeptide(L)'
;MGNNNNFFKMLVGEVPLGREEEYYNFSLLPDLESYNRADTVNMNDEEMNIFRHTAGSKQALNDLGLPRGIAALMSKGYQDLKGDRNWVDAGHDFKNDMRAVGTFITNPSLSGDELYNYSFQKYIKPNR
;
A
#
# COMPACT_ATOMS: atom_id res chain seq x y z
N MET A 1 19.25 1.87 20.81
CA MET A 1 19.75 1.30 19.54
C MET A 1 18.61 0.91 18.62
N GLY A 2 17.66 0.08 19.05
CA GLY A 2 16.54 -0.32 18.21
C GLY A 2 15.68 0.84 17.71
N ASN A 3 15.42 1.84 18.56
CA ASN A 3 14.60 2.98 18.19
C ASN A 3 15.19 3.84 17.07
N ASN A 4 16.53 4.03 17.09
CA ASN A 4 17.21 4.80 16.05
C ASN A 4 17.19 4.08 14.71
N ASN A 5 17.37 2.75 14.73
CA ASN A 5 17.29 1.93 13.52
C ASN A 5 15.88 1.94 12.94
N ASN A 6 14.84 1.85 13.79
CA ASN A 6 13.45 1.89 13.35
C ASN A 6 13.09 3.24 12.74
N PHE A 7 13.53 4.33 13.36
CA PHE A 7 13.31 5.68 12.81
C PHE A 7 13.99 5.85 11.45
N PHE A 8 15.23 5.39 11.34
CA PHE A 8 15.97 5.45 10.09
C PHE A 8 15.26 4.65 8.98
N LYS A 9 14.79 3.45 9.29
CA LYS A 9 14.03 2.63 8.33
C LYS A 9 12.74 3.31 7.90
N MET A 10 12.06 3.99 8.80
CA MET A 10 10.85 4.76 8.45
C MET A 10 11.14 5.88 7.45
N LEU A 11 12.35 6.45 7.49
CA LEU A 11 12.72 7.52 6.57
C LEU A 11 13.22 6.99 5.22
N VAL A 12 14.09 5.99 5.23
CA VAL A 12 14.79 5.55 4.02
C VAL A 12 14.34 4.20 3.49
N GLY A 13 13.64 3.41 4.31
CA GLY A 13 13.18 2.08 3.93
C GLY A 13 14.30 1.07 3.77
N GLU A 14 13.97 -0.09 3.22
CA GLU A 14 14.91 -1.19 3.00
C GLU A 14 15.14 -1.49 1.52
N VAL A 15 14.27 -1.01 0.64
CA VAL A 15 14.40 -1.23 -0.80
C VAL A 15 15.51 -0.33 -1.35
N PRO A 16 16.52 -0.88 -2.07
CA PRO A 16 17.58 -0.07 -2.65
C PRO A 16 17.04 1.00 -3.60
N LEU A 17 17.75 2.11 -3.68
CA LEU A 17 17.39 3.21 -4.59
C LEU A 17 17.37 2.72 -6.04
N GLY A 18 16.34 3.11 -6.77
CA GLY A 18 16.19 2.73 -8.17
C GLY A 18 15.53 1.37 -8.40
N ARG A 19 15.17 0.65 -7.34
CA ARG A 19 14.56 -0.68 -7.43
C ARG A 19 13.07 -0.69 -7.07
N GLU A 20 12.44 0.49 -7.01
CA GLU A 20 11.05 0.65 -6.57
C GLU A 20 10.08 -0.11 -7.48
N GLU A 21 10.25 0.00 -8.80
CA GLU A 21 9.37 -0.68 -9.76
C GLU A 21 9.49 -2.19 -9.64
N GLU A 22 10.72 -2.69 -9.51
CA GLU A 22 10.98 -4.12 -9.30
C GLU A 22 10.33 -4.62 -8.02
N TYR A 23 10.44 -3.84 -6.94
CA TYR A 23 9.80 -4.16 -5.68
C TYR A 23 8.29 -4.32 -5.84
N TYR A 24 7.63 -3.35 -6.50
CA TYR A 24 6.18 -3.42 -6.74
C TYR A 24 5.80 -4.67 -7.53
N ASN A 25 6.54 -4.96 -8.60
CA ASN A 25 6.17 -6.03 -9.53
C ASN A 25 6.49 -7.43 -9.00
N PHE A 26 7.61 -7.60 -8.30
CA PHE A 26 8.12 -8.93 -7.94
C PHE A 26 7.96 -9.28 -6.47
N SER A 27 7.62 -8.33 -5.64
CA SER A 27 7.46 -8.58 -4.20
C SER A 27 6.07 -8.22 -3.71
N LEU A 28 5.63 -6.98 -3.96
CA LEU A 28 4.39 -6.48 -3.38
C LEU A 28 3.14 -7.07 -4.04
N LEU A 29 3.07 -7.07 -5.37
CA LEU A 29 1.87 -7.55 -6.07
C LEU A 29 1.62 -9.04 -5.86
N PRO A 30 2.63 -9.92 -5.94
CA PRO A 30 2.40 -11.33 -5.63
C PRO A 30 1.92 -11.58 -4.20
N ASP A 31 2.44 -10.83 -3.21
CA ASP A 31 1.98 -10.94 -1.84
C ASP A 31 0.50 -10.59 -1.69
N LEU A 32 0.08 -9.50 -2.33
CA LEU A 32 -1.32 -9.08 -2.31
C LEU A 32 -2.23 -10.10 -2.98
N GLU A 33 -1.81 -10.64 -4.11
CA GLU A 33 -2.56 -11.67 -4.82
C GLU A 33 -2.62 -12.96 -4.01
N SER A 34 -1.54 -13.33 -3.36
CA SER A 34 -1.49 -14.52 -2.50
C SER A 34 -2.50 -14.39 -1.36
N TYR A 35 -2.58 -13.24 -0.73
CA TYR A 35 -3.56 -12.98 0.31
C TYR A 35 -4.99 -13.11 -0.23
N ASN A 36 -5.25 -12.52 -1.41
CA ASN A 36 -6.58 -12.56 -2.01
C ASN A 36 -7.04 -13.99 -2.38
N ARG A 37 -6.10 -14.90 -2.62
CA ARG A 37 -6.42 -16.28 -2.96
C ARG A 37 -6.77 -17.15 -1.77
N ALA A 38 -6.61 -16.63 -0.55
CA ALA A 38 -7.03 -17.36 0.64
C ALA A 38 -8.55 -17.56 0.61
N ASP A 39 -9.01 -18.78 0.94
CA ASP A 39 -10.41 -19.15 0.84
C ASP A 39 -11.35 -18.22 1.61
N THR A 40 -10.85 -17.56 2.63
CA THR A 40 -11.65 -16.70 3.50
C THR A 40 -11.79 -15.27 2.99
N VAL A 41 -11.05 -14.87 1.98
CA VAL A 41 -10.99 -13.48 1.52
C VAL A 41 -11.72 -13.27 0.20
N ASN A 42 -11.25 -13.85 -0.86
CA ASN A 42 -11.88 -13.89 -2.20
C ASN A 42 -12.47 -12.53 -2.62
N MET A 43 -11.61 -11.52 -2.76
CA MET A 43 -12.02 -10.17 -3.12
C MET A 43 -12.33 -10.06 -4.61
N ASN A 44 -13.38 -9.30 -4.95
CA ASN A 44 -13.67 -8.93 -6.33
C ASN A 44 -12.71 -7.80 -6.79
N ASP A 45 -12.84 -7.37 -8.05
CA ASP A 45 -11.91 -6.38 -8.62
C ASP A 45 -11.96 -5.03 -7.89
N GLU A 46 -13.16 -4.56 -7.54
CA GLU A 46 -13.32 -3.32 -6.79
C GLU A 46 -12.71 -3.41 -5.41
N GLU A 47 -13.00 -4.49 -4.69
CA GLU A 47 -12.43 -4.75 -3.38
C GLU A 47 -10.92 -4.88 -3.44
N MET A 48 -10.41 -5.56 -4.46
CA MET A 48 -8.96 -5.70 -4.64
C MET A 48 -8.29 -4.36 -4.91
N ASN A 49 -8.96 -3.47 -5.63
CA ASN A 49 -8.44 -2.13 -5.86
C ASN A 49 -8.32 -1.34 -4.55
N ILE A 50 -9.37 -1.36 -3.73
CA ILE A 50 -9.33 -0.73 -2.40
C ILE A 50 -8.21 -1.34 -1.55
N PHE A 51 -8.10 -2.65 -1.56
CA PHE A 51 -7.07 -3.37 -0.80
C PHE A 51 -5.65 -2.99 -1.23
N ARG A 52 -5.41 -2.91 -2.54
CA ARG A 52 -4.11 -2.49 -3.07
C ARG A 52 -3.71 -1.11 -2.59
N HIS A 53 -4.65 -0.18 -2.60
CA HIS A 53 -4.37 1.21 -2.21
C HIS A 53 -4.29 1.40 -0.70
N THR A 54 -5.01 0.61 0.10
CA THR A 54 -4.93 0.72 1.56
C THR A 54 -3.79 -0.11 2.14
N ALA A 55 -3.75 -1.38 1.85
CA ALA A 55 -2.73 -2.28 2.39
C ALA A 55 -1.43 -2.22 1.59
N GLY A 56 -1.52 -2.29 0.27
CA GLY A 56 -0.33 -2.28 -0.58
C GLY A 56 0.45 -0.98 -0.47
N SER A 57 -0.23 0.16 -0.46
CA SER A 57 0.44 1.44 -0.29
C SER A 57 1.10 1.57 1.07
N LYS A 58 0.45 1.09 2.13
CA LYS A 58 1.04 1.09 3.48
C LYS A 58 2.30 0.20 3.53
N GLN A 59 2.24 -0.99 2.91
CA GLN A 59 3.39 -1.87 2.84
C GLN A 59 4.53 -1.22 2.05
N ALA A 60 4.21 -0.53 0.96
CA ALA A 60 5.20 0.21 0.19
C ALA A 60 5.85 1.33 1.02
N LEU A 61 5.06 2.06 1.82
CA LEU A 61 5.60 3.06 2.75
C LEU A 61 6.55 2.43 3.76
N ASN A 62 6.21 1.25 4.29
CA ASN A 62 7.10 0.53 5.20
C ASN A 62 8.45 0.22 4.55
N ASP A 63 8.44 -0.25 3.31
CA ASP A 63 9.61 -0.79 2.65
C ASP A 63 10.44 0.29 1.92
N LEU A 64 9.80 1.34 1.44
CA LEU A 64 10.46 2.45 0.75
C LEU A 64 10.84 3.61 1.68
N GLY A 65 10.23 3.68 2.85
CA GLY A 65 10.33 4.82 3.73
C GLY A 65 9.34 5.91 3.34
N LEU A 66 9.09 6.86 4.26
CA LEU A 66 8.03 7.85 4.09
C LEU A 66 8.23 8.76 2.87
N PRO A 67 9.41 9.41 2.67
CA PRO A 67 9.58 10.29 1.52
C PRO A 67 9.49 9.57 0.17
N ARG A 68 10.16 8.43 0.04
CA ARG A 68 10.17 7.65 -1.21
C ARG A 68 8.82 7.02 -1.48
N GLY A 69 8.16 6.53 -0.43
CA GLY A 69 6.84 5.94 -0.54
C GLY A 69 5.81 6.94 -1.01
N ILE A 70 5.79 8.14 -0.43
CA ILE A 70 4.89 9.21 -0.86
C ILE A 70 5.18 9.62 -2.30
N ALA A 71 6.46 9.79 -2.65
CA ALA A 71 6.84 10.13 -4.02
C ALA A 71 6.38 9.07 -5.02
N ALA A 72 6.52 7.79 -4.67
CA ALA A 72 6.07 6.69 -5.53
C ALA A 72 4.55 6.69 -5.70
N LEU A 73 3.79 6.92 -4.62
CA LEU A 73 2.33 7.00 -4.68
C LEU A 73 1.87 8.16 -5.57
N MET A 74 2.50 9.32 -5.44
CA MET A 74 2.14 10.48 -6.25
C MET A 74 2.50 10.29 -7.71
N SER A 75 3.66 9.70 -8.00
CA SER A 75 4.08 9.40 -9.36
C SER A 75 3.10 8.43 -10.03
N LYS A 76 2.71 7.39 -9.32
CA LYS A 76 1.75 6.40 -9.84
C LYS A 76 0.38 7.03 -10.06
N GLY A 77 -0.08 7.86 -9.13
CA GLY A 77 -1.33 8.59 -9.28
C GLY A 77 -1.32 9.52 -10.50
N TYR A 78 -0.20 10.20 -10.73
CA TYR A 78 -0.05 11.06 -11.91
C TYR A 78 -0.08 10.25 -13.21
N GLN A 79 0.60 9.11 -13.24
CA GLN A 79 0.57 8.23 -14.41
C GLN A 79 -0.84 7.70 -14.70
N ASP A 80 -1.58 7.34 -13.65
CA ASP A 80 -2.96 6.90 -13.79
C ASP A 80 -3.86 8.01 -14.34
N LEU A 81 -3.64 9.25 -13.92
CA LEU A 81 -4.39 10.40 -14.44
C LEU A 81 -4.09 10.69 -15.90
N LYS A 82 -2.84 10.47 -16.33
CA LYS A 82 -2.45 10.64 -17.74
C LYS A 82 -3.03 9.57 -18.65
N GLY A 83 -3.41 8.41 -18.07
CA GLY A 83 -4.07 7.35 -18.80
C GLY A 83 -5.56 7.61 -18.97
N ASP A 84 -6.32 6.56 -19.21
CA ASP A 84 -7.76 6.65 -19.49
C ASP A 84 -8.63 6.70 -18.23
N ARG A 85 -8.03 6.89 -17.06
CA ARG A 85 -8.80 6.91 -15.82
C ARG A 85 -9.51 8.25 -15.64
N ASN A 86 -10.76 8.19 -15.17
CA ASN A 86 -11.52 9.39 -14.90
C ASN A 86 -11.19 9.98 -13.51
N TRP A 87 -11.62 11.23 -13.29
CA TRP A 87 -11.34 11.93 -12.04
C TRP A 87 -11.97 11.29 -10.81
N VAL A 88 -13.10 10.59 -10.97
CA VAL A 88 -13.78 9.92 -9.87
C VAL A 88 -12.94 8.76 -9.37
N ASP A 89 -12.45 7.92 -10.27
CA ASP A 89 -11.58 6.78 -9.91
C ASP A 89 -10.29 7.26 -9.28
N ALA A 90 -9.67 8.29 -9.84
CA ALA A 90 -8.46 8.89 -9.28
C ALA A 90 -8.70 9.43 -7.87
N GLY A 91 -9.87 10.02 -7.61
CA GLY A 91 -10.24 10.52 -6.29
C GLY A 91 -10.39 9.40 -5.27
N HIS A 92 -10.99 8.27 -5.67
CA HIS A 92 -11.10 7.09 -4.80
C HIS A 92 -9.73 6.51 -4.47
N ASP A 93 -8.85 6.40 -5.45
CA ASP A 93 -7.50 5.90 -5.23
C ASP A 93 -6.71 6.83 -4.30
N PHE A 94 -6.82 8.14 -4.50
CA PHE A 94 -6.18 9.13 -3.63
C PHE A 94 -6.67 9.00 -2.18
N LYS A 95 -7.97 8.84 -1.98
CA LYS A 95 -8.55 8.66 -0.65
C LYS A 95 -7.98 7.42 0.04
N ASN A 96 -7.87 6.32 -0.70
CA ASN A 96 -7.34 5.07 -0.17
C ASN A 96 -5.84 5.17 0.12
N ASP A 97 -5.10 5.88 -0.74
CA ASP A 97 -3.68 6.14 -0.50
C ASP A 97 -3.48 6.99 0.76
N MET A 98 -4.34 7.97 1.02
CA MET A 98 -4.30 8.76 2.25
C MET A 98 -4.62 7.93 3.48
N ARG A 99 -5.51 6.95 3.37
CA ARG A 99 -5.75 5.97 4.44
C ARG A 99 -4.48 5.18 4.75
N ALA A 100 -3.74 4.79 3.72
CA ALA A 100 -2.47 4.10 3.90
C ALA A 100 -1.45 4.97 4.63
N VAL A 101 -1.34 6.25 4.28
CA VAL A 101 -0.46 7.19 4.97
C VAL A 101 -0.86 7.33 6.44
N GLY A 102 -2.16 7.46 6.71
CA GLY A 102 -2.67 7.51 8.08
C GLY A 102 -2.33 6.24 8.87
N THR A 103 -2.48 5.09 8.26
CA THR A 103 -2.10 3.81 8.88
C THR A 103 -0.60 3.75 9.18
N PHE A 104 0.22 4.25 8.25
CA PHE A 104 1.67 4.31 8.47
C PHE A 104 2.03 5.17 9.68
N ILE A 105 1.37 6.32 9.82
CA ILE A 105 1.64 7.24 10.93
C ILE A 105 1.17 6.66 12.27
N THR A 106 -0.03 6.07 12.30
CA THR A 106 -0.65 5.57 13.55
C THR A 106 -0.18 4.17 13.94
N ASN A 107 0.18 3.33 12.96
CA ASN A 107 0.61 1.95 13.19
C ASN A 107 1.85 1.64 12.36
N PRO A 108 2.99 2.29 12.65
CA PRO A 108 4.18 2.15 11.79
C PRO A 108 4.72 0.73 11.69
N SER A 109 4.56 -0.08 12.73
CA SER A 109 5.06 -1.47 12.75
C SER A 109 4.13 -2.48 12.09
N LEU A 110 2.91 -2.07 11.72
CA LEU A 110 1.94 -2.97 11.10
C LEU A 110 2.38 -3.30 9.67
N SER A 111 2.57 -4.59 9.37
CA SER A 111 3.10 -5.03 8.09
C SER A 111 2.65 -6.46 7.76
N GLY A 112 2.86 -6.88 6.51
CA GLY A 112 2.59 -8.24 6.07
C GLY A 112 1.14 -8.67 6.29
N ASP A 113 0.96 -9.91 6.70
CA ASP A 113 -0.36 -10.50 6.89
C ASP A 113 -1.21 -9.76 7.91
N GLU A 114 -0.59 -9.22 8.96
CA GLU A 114 -1.33 -8.43 9.97
C GLU A 114 -1.89 -7.14 9.35
N LEU A 115 -1.11 -6.46 8.53
CA LEU A 115 -1.55 -5.28 7.80
C LEU A 115 -2.66 -5.64 6.82
N TYR A 116 -2.51 -6.73 6.09
CA TYR A 116 -3.48 -7.17 5.09
C TYR A 116 -4.81 -7.49 5.77
N ASN A 117 -4.77 -8.22 6.88
CA ASN A 117 -5.96 -8.51 7.66
C ASN A 117 -6.63 -7.23 8.21
N TYR A 118 -5.82 -6.31 8.71
CA TYR A 118 -6.31 -5.02 9.21
C TYR A 118 -7.06 -4.25 8.11
N SER A 119 -6.47 -4.14 6.93
CA SER A 119 -7.08 -3.44 5.82
C SER A 119 -8.37 -4.11 5.36
N PHE A 120 -8.37 -5.43 5.25
CA PHE A 120 -9.54 -6.20 4.88
C PHE A 120 -10.67 -5.99 5.87
N GLN A 121 -10.41 -6.14 7.17
CA GLN A 121 -11.42 -5.99 8.21
C GLN A 121 -11.97 -4.58 8.31
N LYS A 122 -11.16 -3.58 8.05
CA LYS A 122 -11.55 -2.18 8.22
C LYS A 122 -12.21 -1.59 6.97
N TYR A 123 -11.74 -1.94 5.79
CA TYR A 123 -12.16 -1.27 4.56
C TYR A 123 -12.95 -2.15 3.58
N ILE A 124 -12.84 -3.46 3.68
CA ILE A 124 -13.50 -4.38 2.76
C ILE A 124 -14.73 -5.03 3.39
N LYS A 125 -14.51 -5.72 4.50
CA LYS A 125 -15.56 -6.50 5.16
C LYS A 125 -16.79 -5.68 5.58
N PRO A 126 -16.68 -4.44 6.11
CA PRO A 126 -17.85 -3.66 6.50
C PRO A 126 -18.78 -3.32 5.34
N ASN A 127 -18.29 -3.33 4.12
CA ASN A 127 -19.07 -3.01 2.92
C ASN A 127 -19.65 -4.26 2.23
N ARG A 128 -19.41 -5.40 2.79
CA ARG A 128 -20.01 -6.66 2.35
C ARG A 128 -21.31 -6.90 3.14
#